data_d0491a37daf9d046e0677acb50666127
#
_entry.id   d0491a37daf9d046e0677acb50666127
#
_cell.length_a   1.000
_cell.length_b   1.000
_cell.length_c   1.000
_cell.angle_alpha   90.00
_cell.angle_beta   90.00
_cell.angle_gamma   90.00
#
_symmetry.space_group_name_H-M   'P 1'
#
loop_
_entity.id
_entity.type
_entity.pdbx_description
1 polymer ?
#
loop_
_entity_poly.entity_id
_entity_poly.type
_entity_poly.pdbx_seq_one_letter_code
_entity_poly.pdbx_strand_id
1 'polypeptide(L)'
;MIEISDASPPVNVDPSEYTRLLGYPRGWTLDGRARELGDEAREWYARHGRPWTYARGVEGIRIHDHAVVVDGVTFNSSRLSATLAAAGADRAFLVAVSAGPELEEEAQVRWRDGKPDEYFFFEVYGSAVVEHLVTMTGARLCAWAEGEVAAVLPHYSPGYTEWTIDEQPQLLDVIRGPRPAAVPLEVFDSGMLRPKKSLLAVFGVTRYVDRVRPLTELSPCEGCSFVPCQYRRAPYRRSRSPAPSELPIVAEGPNPLSGDASYSVSLKALQRWSRERLTIEIRDDGRIAAVFRYEGTTCTNMGRPLHFHYHVTLGPREDRYPLLEQWCGPAPGDEGYTAMCRYLKDGDELMASIAQERPLQGQPLDDVVGWRRPASPAGCYCEPESREHKWGLVLETIHYALARS
;
A
#
# COMPACT_ATOMS: atom_id res chain seq x y z
N MET A 1 10.06 17.99 -28.10
CA MET A 1 10.42 17.30 -26.84
C MET A 1 10.21 18.29 -25.72
N ILE A 2 9.41 17.95 -24.71
CA ILE A 2 9.05 18.85 -23.62
C ILE A 2 10.01 18.57 -22.46
N GLU A 3 10.58 19.65 -21.91
CA GLU A 3 11.41 19.59 -20.71
C GLU A 3 10.84 20.58 -19.69
N ILE A 4 10.71 20.15 -18.45
CA ILE A 4 10.28 20.96 -17.32
C ILE A 4 11.36 20.83 -16.25
N SER A 5 11.98 21.93 -15.90
CA SER A 5 12.98 21.96 -14.84
C SER A 5 12.67 23.06 -13.84
N ASP A 6 12.93 22.78 -12.58
CA ASP A 6 12.79 23.75 -11.49
C ASP A 6 13.98 23.58 -10.55
N ALA A 7 14.83 24.57 -10.49
CA ALA A 7 16.05 24.55 -9.68
C ALA A 7 15.81 24.95 -8.22
N SER A 8 14.59 25.40 -7.88
CA SER A 8 14.22 25.81 -6.53
C SER A 8 12.71 25.67 -6.31
N PRO A 9 12.18 24.46 -6.46
CA PRO A 9 10.75 24.22 -6.24
C PRO A 9 10.36 24.53 -4.80
N PRO A 10 9.17 25.12 -4.58
CA PRO A 10 8.67 25.35 -3.24
C PRO A 10 8.45 24.00 -2.53
N VAL A 11 8.97 23.88 -1.32
CA VAL A 11 8.78 22.69 -0.49
C VAL A 11 7.85 23.00 0.65
N ASN A 12 6.69 22.37 0.64
CA ASN A 12 5.69 22.44 1.71
C ASN A 12 5.23 21.01 2.04
N VAL A 13 6.06 20.32 2.83
CA VAL A 13 5.75 18.95 3.28
C VAL A 13 4.54 19.00 4.21
N ASP A 14 3.53 18.20 3.89
CA ASP A 14 2.37 18.02 4.75
C ASP A 14 2.81 17.44 6.12
N PRO A 15 2.48 18.09 7.25
CA PRO A 15 2.85 17.60 8.57
C PRO A 15 2.33 16.18 8.86
N SER A 16 1.16 15.84 8.38
CA SER A 16 0.59 14.49 8.56
C SER A 16 1.38 13.43 7.81
N GLU A 17 1.88 13.76 6.62
CA GLU A 17 2.73 12.88 5.83
C GLU A 17 4.10 12.66 6.49
N TYR A 18 4.71 13.73 7.00
CA TYR A 18 5.96 13.61 7.75
C TYR A 18 5.78 12.78 9.02
N THR A 19 4.71 13.04 9.80
CA THR A 19 4.37 12.26 10.99
C THR A 19 4.18 10.78 10.66
N ARG A 20 3.51 10.49 9.54
CA ARG A 20 3.34 9.12 9.04
C ARG A 20 4.68 8.45 8.71
N LEU A 21 5.59 9.15 8.05
CA LEU A 21 6.91 8.62 7.68
C LEU A 21 7.79 8.37 8.91
N LEU A 22 7.62 9.15 9.97
CA LEU A 22 8.24 8.90 11.28
C LEU A 22 7.71 7.62 11.96
N GLY A 23 6.64 7.01 11.42
CA GLY A 23 6.06 5.77 11.93
C GLY A 23 4.93 5.95 12.94
N TYR A 24 4.45 7.18 13.14
CA TYR A 24 3.30 7.44 14.00
C TYR A 24 1.98 7.04 13.33
N PRO A 25 0.96 6.70 14.11
CA PRO A 25 -0.37 6.38 13.60
C PRO A 25 -0.97 7.54 12.81
N ARG A 26 -1.89 7.21 11.88
CA ARG A 26 -2.63 8.21 11.12
C ARG A 26 -3.43 9.13 12.05
N GLY A 27 -3.45 10.42 11.76
CA GLY A 27 -4.12 11.42 12.59
C GLY A 27 -3.36 11.80 13.87
N TRP A 28 -2.19 11.21 14.10
CA TRP A 28 -1.36 11.59 15.23
C TRP A 28 -0.72 12.96 15.00
N THR A 29 -0.67 13.77 16.04
CA THR A 29 0.06 15.05 16.04
C THR A 29 1.30 14.90 16.90
N LEU A 30 2.46 15.29 16.38
CA LEU A 30 3.70 15.27 17.15
C LEU A 30 3.58 16.21 18.36
N ASP A 31 4.09 15.77 19.50
CA ASP A 31 4.12 16.51 20.75
C ASP A 31 5.50 16.46 21.40
N GLY A 32 5.70 17.27 22.44
CA GLY A 32 6.93 17.31 23.23
C GLY A 32 8.19 17.31 22.36
N ARG A 33 9.15 16.46 22.70
CA ARG A 33 10.45 16.36 22.03
C ARG A 33 10.32 15.98 20.54
N ALA A 34 9.36 15.11 20.19
CA ALA A 34 9.17 14.71 18.80
C ALA A 34 8.74 15.91 17.93
N ARG A 35 7.92 16.81 18.46
CA ARG A 35 7.52 18.02 17.75
C ARG A 35 8.71 18.98 17.58
N GLU A 36 9.50 19.19 18.65
CA GLU A 36 10.71 20.02 18.57
C GLU A 36 11.67 19.54 17.48
N LEU A 37 11.96 18.24 17.43
CA LEU A 37 12.83 17.64 16.43
C LEU A 37 12.27 17.76 15.02
N GLY A 38 10.95 17.54 14.86
CA GLY A 38 10.29 17.69 13.58
C GLY A 38 10.29 19.13 13.06
N ASP A 39 10.04 20.09 13.95
CA ASP A 39 10.08 21.51 13.62
C ASP A 39 11.50 21.96 13.29
N GLU A 40 12.51 21.50 14.04
CA GLU A 40 13.92 21.77 13.78
C GLU A 40 14.35 21.31 12.40
N ALA A 41 14.04 20.06 12.02
CA ALA A 41 14.38 19.51 10.70
C ALA A 41 13.73 20.30 9.57
N ARG A 42 12.44 20.67 9.73
CA ARG A 42 11.69 21.49 8.77
C ARG A 42 12.28 22.88 8.60
N GLU A 43 12.54 23.58 9.72
CA GLU A 43 13.06 24.94 9.70
C GLU A 43 14.49 24.99 9.18
N TRP A 44 15.31 23.99 9.52
CA TRP A 44 16.66 23.89 9.01
C TRP A 44 16.64 23.71 7.49
N TYR A 45 15.82 22.77 7.01
CA TYR A 45 15.69 22.53 5.58
C TYR A 45 15.15 23.75 4.81
N ALA A 46 14.18 24.46 5.35
CA ALA A 46 13.66 25.67 4.71
C ALA A 46 14.73 26.76 4.49
N ARG A 47 15.78 26.76 5.32
CA ARG A 47 16.88 27.73 5.22
C ARG A 47 18.06 27.25 4.38
N HIS A 48 18.32 25.96 4.33
CA HIS A 48 19.56 25.41 3.78
C HIS A 48 19.33 24.43 2.62
N GLY A 49 18.16 23.82 2.52
CA GLY A 49 17.85 22.84 1.48
C GLY A 49 17.88 23.43 0.07
N ARG A 50 18.37 22.65 -0.87
CA ARG A 50 18.42 23.00 -2.30
C ARG A 50 17.75 21.94 -3.16
N PRO A 51 16.41 21.81 -3.04
CA PRO A 51 15.66 20.90 -3.87
C PRO A 51 15.70 21.29 -5.32
N TRP A 52 15.55 20.30 -6.19
CA TRP A 52 15.32 20.52 -7.60
C TRP A 52 14.47 19.41 -8.21
N THR A 53 13.84 19.70 -9.35
CA THR A 53 13.07 18.73 -10.13
C THR A 53 13.40 18.88 -11.62
N TYR A 54 13.39 17.76 -12.32
CA TYR A 54 13.56 17.72 -13.78
C TYR A 54 12.62 16.65 -14.35
N ALA A 55 11.96 16.99 -15.45
CA ALA A 55 11.11 16.08 -16.21
C ALA A 55 11.35 16.24 -17.70
N ARG A 56 11.53 15.14 -18.41
CA ARG A 56 11.70 15.08 -19.86
C ARG A 56 10.62 14.22 -20.49
N GLY A 57 9.85 14.78 -21.41
CA GLY A 57 8.90 14.04 -22.22
C GLY A 57 9.59 13.17 -23.26
N VAL A 58 9.14 11.95 -23.43
CA VAL A 58 9.58 11.00 -24.45
C VAL A 58 8.37 10.49 -25.22
N GLU A 59 8.53 10.40 -26.54
CA GLU A 59 7.51 9.94 -27.47
C GLU A 59 7.79 8.50 -27.90
N GLY A 60 6.74 7.78 -28.29
CA GLY A 60 6.89 6.48 -28.93
C GLY A 60 7.48 5.38 -28.06
N ILE A 61 7.07 5.32 -26.79
CA ILE A 61 7.40 4.18 -25.93
C ILE A 61 6.85 2.89 -26.53
N ARG A 62 7.61 1.79 -26.44
CA ARG A 62 7.15 0.46 -26.88
C ARG A 62 6.98 -0.44 -25.67
N ILE A 63 5.79 -1.05 -25.57
CA ILE A 63 5.42 -1.86 -24.44
C ILE A 63 5.41 -3.33 -24.88
N HIS A 64 6.09 -4.17 -24.13
CA HIS A 64 6.13 -5.63 -24.27
C HIS A 64 5.58 -6.28 -23.00
N ASP A 65 5.34 -7.59 -23.00
CA ASP A 65 4.69 -8.30 -21.87
C ASP A 65 5.34 -8.04 -20.50
N HIS A 66 6.68 -7.90 -20.46
CA HIS A 66 7.41 -7.73 -19.21
C HIS A 66 8.42 -6.58 -19.26
N ALA A 67 8.39 -5.78 -20.30
CA ALA A 67 9.39 -4.73 -20.51
C ALA A 67 8.81 -3.52 -21.22
N VAL A 68 9.46 -2.38 -21.02
CA VAL A 68 9.15 -1.12 -21.70
C VAL A 68 10.42 -0.59 -22.36
N VAL A 69 10.35 -0.23 -23.64
CA VAL A 69 11.45 0.40 -24.35
C VAL A 69 11.20 1.91 -24.43
N VAL A 70 12.15 2.65 -23.91
CA VAL A 70 12.15 4.12 -23.89
C VAL A 70 13.48 4.63 -24.49
N ASP A 71 13.42 5.46 -25.50
CA ASP A 71 14.62 5.97 -26.20
C ASP A 71 15.61 4.86 -26.62
N GLY A 72 15.11 3.67 -26.99
CA GLY A 72 15.93 2.53 -27.38
C GLY A 72 16.50 1.70 -26.22
N VAL A 73 16.30 2.11 -24.98
CA VAL A 73 16.71 1.37 -23.78
C VAL A 73 15.54 0.55 -23.26
N THR A 74 15.81 -0.72 -22.93
CA THR A 74 14.82 -1.66 -22.42
C THR A 74 14.85 -1.68 -20.89
N PHE A 75 13.68 -1.49 -20.26
CA PHE A 75 13.48 -1.60 -18.83
C PHE A 75 12.59 -2.81 -18.52
N ASN A 76 13.07 -3.70 -17.67
CA ASN A 76 12.38 -4.96 -17.34
C ASN A 76 11.50 -4.78 -16.09
N SER A 77 10.23 -4.51 -16.32
CA SER A 77 9.25 -4.37 -15.25
C SER A 77 7.87 -4.81 -15.76
N SER A 78 7.44 -5.98 -15.31
CA SER A 78 6.11 -6.51 -15.63
C SER A 78 5.01 -5.56 -15.15
N ARG A 79 5.21 -4.93 -14.00
CA ARG A 79 4.23 -4.01 -13.43
C ARG A 79 4.13 -2.70 -14.21
N LEU A 80 5.26 -2.09 -14.55
CA LEU A 80 5.28 -0.87 -15.37
C LEU A 80 4.66 -1.15 -16.74
N SER A 81 5.08 -2.24 -17.40
CA SER A 81 4.56 -2.68 -18.68
C SER A 81 3.03 -2.86 -18.65
N ALA A 82 2.52 -3.64 -17.70
CA ALA A 82 1.09 -3.87 -17.56
C ALA A 82 0.29 -2.58 -17.29
N THR A 83 0.84 -1.67 -16.46
CA THR A 83 0.20 -0.39 -16.15
C THR A 83 0.10 0.51 -17.38
N LEU A 84 1.19 0.64 -18.13
CA LEU A 84 1.23 1.44 -19.34
C LEU A 84 0.34 0.85 -20.45
N ALA A 85 0.37 -0.48 -20.63
CA ALA A 85 -0.46 -1.19 -21.61
C ALA A 85 -1.96 -1.04 -21.32
N ALA A 86 -2.37 -1.23 -20.07
CA ALA A 86 -3.77 -1.11 -19.65
C ALA A 86 -4.34 0.28 -19.93
N ALA A 87 -3.53 1.33 -19.77
CA ALA A 87 -3.91 2.70 -20.06
C ALA A 87 -3.76 3.08 -21.54
N GLY A 88 -3.12 2.23 -22.34
CA GLY A 88 -2.80 2.57 -23.73
C GLY A 88 -1.83 3.75 -23.84
N ALA A 89 -0.84 3.82 -22.94
CA ALA A 89 0.16 4.86 -22.94
C ALA A 89 1.07 4.73 -24.17
N ASP A 90 1.30 5.83 -24.85
CA ASP A 90 2.17 5.92 -26.04
C ASP A 90 3.35 6.89 -25.83
N ARG A 91 3.33 7.62 -24.72
CA ARG A 91 4.34 8.58 -24.30
C ARG A 91 4.65 8.43 -22.82
N ALA A 92 5.74 9.01 -22.35
CA ALA A 92 6.06 9.08 -20.94
C ALA A 92 6.81 10.37 -20.60
N PHE A 93 6.78 10.74 -19.31
CA PHE A 93 7.76 11.64 -18.73
C PHE A 93 8.74 10.84 -17.88
N LEU A 94 10.01 11.11 -18.11
CA LEU A 94 11.11 10.62 -17.30
C LEU A 94 11.48 11.72 -16.32
N VAL A 95 11.43 11.39 -15.04
CA VAL A 95 11.50 12.39 -13.96
C VAL A 95 12.64 12.06 -13.01
N ALA A 96 13.37 13.09 -12.61
CA ALA A 96 14.32 13.07 -11.52
C ALA A 96 13.98 14.18 -10.53
N VAL A 97 13.96 13.86 -9.24
CA VAL A 97 13.79 14.82 -8.17
C VAL A 97 14.81 14.59 -7.07
N SER A 98 15.22 15.64 -6.39
CA SER A 98 16.17 15.56 -5.28
C SER A 98 15.86 16.60 -4.22
N ALA A 99 15.99 16.20 -2.96
CA ALA A 99 15.97 17.12 -1.82
C ALA A 99 17.29 17.90 -1.67
N GLY A 100 18.30 17.62 -2.50
CA GLY A 100 19.66 18.14 -2.34
C GLY A 100 20.49 17.33 -1.36
N PRO A 101 21.83 17.54 -1.32
CA PRO A 101 22.73 16.85 -0.41
C PRO A 101 22.73 17.42 1.00
N GLU A 102 22.31 18.67 1.21
CA GLU A 102 22.54 19.43 2.42
C GLU A 102 21.95 18.77 3.66
N LEU A 103 20.71 18.23 3.53
CA LEU A 103 20.03 17.58 4.65
C LEU A 103 20.72 16.27 5.07
N GLU A 104 21.23 15.53 4.08
CA GLU A 104 21.98 14.30 4.31
C GLU A 104 23.30 14.60 5.04
N GLU A 105 24.00 15.64 4.60
CA GLU A 105 25.25 16.08 5.21
C GLU A 105 25.04 16.52 6.66
N GLU A 106 24.00 17.32 6.92
CA GLU A 106 23.63 17.74 8.28
C GLU A 106 23.22 16.55 9.16
N ALA A 107 22.41 15.64 8.65
CA ALA A 107 22.06 14.43 9.38
C ALA A 107 23.30 13.65 9.80
N GLN A 108 24.32 13.53 8.95
CA GLN A 108 25.59 12.88 9.30
C GLN A 108 26.38 13.65 10.37
N VAL A 109 26.28 14.98 10.42
CA VAL A 109 26.85 15.78 11.52
C VAL A 109 26.16 15.41 12.83
N ARG A 110 24.82 15.39 12.85
CA ARG A 110 24.04 15.02 14.05
C ARG A 110 24.41 13.62 14.56
N TRP A 111 24.56 12.67 13.65
CA TRP A 111 24.99 11.31 14.01
C TRP A 111 26.38 11.29 14.68
N ARG A 112 27.35 12.00 14.11
CA ARG A 112 28.71 12.10 14.66
C ARG A 112 28.77 12.80 16.02
N ASP A 113 27.83 13.72 16.26
CA ASP A 113 27.69 14.45 17.51
C ASP A 113 26.97 13.64 18.60
N GLY A 114 26.63 12.37 18.32
CA GLY A 114 25.96 11.50 19.29
C GLY A 114 24.47 11.83 19.50
N LYS A 115 23.81 12.39 18.49
CA LYS A 115 22.41 12.79 18.50
C LYS A 115 21.57 11.94 17.53
N PRO A 116 21.35 10.65 17.83
CA PRO A 116 20.68 9.73 16.91
C PRO A 116 19.21 10.05 16.67
N ASP A 117 18.54 10.69 17.62
CA ASP A 117 17.17 11.17 17.48
C ASP A 117 17.08 12.31 16.45
N GLU A 118 17.96 13.32 16.55
CA GLU A 118 18.04 14.40 15.57
C GLU A 118 18.37 13.85 14.17
N TYR A 119 19.37 12.97 14.07
CA TYR A 119 19.71 12.26 12.83
C TYR A 119 18.48 11.61 12.18
N PHE A 120 17.72 10.85 12.96
CA PHE A 120 16.55 10.13 12.46
C PHE A 120 15.50 11.08 11.90
N PHE A 121 15.17 12.16 12.62
CA PHE A 121 14.17 13.13 12.17
C PHE A 121 14.60 13.86 10.90
N PHE A 122 15.88 14.24 10.77
CA PHE A 122 16.43 14.83 9.55
C PHE A 122 16.36 13.86 8.36
N GLU A 123 16.79 12.62 8.56
CA GLU A 123 16.72 11.57 7.53
C GLU A 123 15.30 11.35 7.01
N VAL A 124 14.33 11.27 7.90
CA VAL A 124 12.92 11.06 7.52
C VAL A 124 12.35 12.31 6.86
N TYR A 125 12.75 13.51 7.30
CA TYR A 125 12.32 14.74 6.65
C TYR A 125 12.78 14.82 5.18
N GLY A 126 14.02 14.45 4.89
CA GLY A 126 14.51 14.37 3.51
C GLY A 126 13.70 13.41 2.63
N SER A 127 13.26 12.31 3.20
CA SER A 127 12.36 11.38 2.49
C SER A 127 10.97 12.01 2.23
N ALA A 128 10.44 12.75 3.20
CA ALA A 128 9.19 13.48 3.05
C ALA A 128 9.26 14.57 1.97
N VAL A 129 10.41 15.23 1.87
CA VAL A 129 10.68 16.21 0.80
C VAL A 129 10.66 15.53 -0.58
N VAL A 130 11.33 14.39 -0.76
CA VAL A 130 11.34 13.67 -2.04
C VAL A 130 9.92 13.27 -2.46
N GLU A 131 9.13 12.75 -1.52
CA GLU A 131 7.73 12.40 -1.77
C GLU A 131 6.86 13.61 -2.15
N HIS A 132 7.11 14.75 -1.51
CA HIS A 132 6.47 16.01 -1.86
C HIS A 132 6.85 16.45 -3.27
N LEU A 133 8.13 16.43 -3.62
CA LEU A 133 8.63 16.86 -4.92
C LEU A 133 8.08 16.01 -6.07
N VAL A 134 8.05 14.69 -5.93
CA VAL A 134 7.49 13.82 -6.97
C VAL A 134 5.98 14.00 -7.12
N THR A 135 5.26 14.21 -6.02
CA THR A 135 3.82 14.49 -6.05
C THR A 135 3.53 15.83 -6.74
N MET A 136 4.28 16.87 -6.38
CA MET A 136 4.15 18.20 -7.00
C MET A 136 4.51 18.16 -8.49
N THR A 137 5.56 17.43 -8.87
CA THR A 137 5.93 17.21 -10.27
C THR A 137 4.80 16.51 -11.01
N GLY A 138 4.23 15.44 -10.45
CA GLY A 138 3.07 14.77 -11.03
C GLY A 138 1.88 15.70 -11.24
N ALA A 139 1.57 16.59 -10.29
CA ALA A 139 0.50 17.57 -10.43
C ALA A 139 0.76 18.57 -11.57
N ARG A 140 2.01 19.02 -11.75
CA ARG A 140 2.41 19.88 -12.89
C ARG A 140 2.27 19.16 -14.22
N LEU A 141 2.65 17.87 -14.27
CA LEU A 141 2.49 17.04 -15.47
C LEU A 141 1.01 16.82 -15.80
N CYS A 142 0.14 16.63 -14.79
CA CYS A 142 -1.31 16.54 -15.00
C CYS A 142 -1.87 17.85 -15.58
N ALA A 143 -1.51 19.01 -15.03
CA ALA A 143 -1.95 20.29 -15.54
C ALA A 143 -1.51 20.53 -16.99
N TRP A 144 -0.30 20.11 -17.35
CA TRP A 144 0.15 20.12 -18.74
C TRP A 144 -0.70 19.17 -19.61
N ALA A 145 -0.95 17.95 -19.16
CA ALA A 145 -1.69 16.94 -19.92
C ALA A 145 -3.15 17.35 -20.16
N GLU A 146 -3.79 18.06 -19.23
CA GLU A 146 -5.12 18.64 -19.43
C GLU A 146 -5.17 19.57 -20.65
N GLY A 147 -4.14 20.39 -20.84
CA GLY A 147 -4.00 21.24 -22.03
C GLY A 147 -3.81 20.46 -23.34
N GLU A 148 -3.29 19.24 -23.28
CA GLU A 148 -3.04 18.36 -24.42
C GLU A 148 -4.17 17.32 -24.63
N VAL A 149 -5.27 17.42 -23.88
CA VAL A 149 -6.35 16.40 -23.89
C VAL A 149 -5.78 14.99 -23.65
N ALA A 150 -4.90 14.87 -22.67
CA ALA A 150 -4.23 13.65 -22.28
C ALA A 150 -4.30 13.46 -20.75
N ALA A 151 -3.91 12.30 -20.29
CA ALA A 151 -3.82 12.00 -18.86
C ALA A 151 -2.46 11.39 -18.51
N VAL A 152 -2.01 11.66 -17.28
CA VAL A 152 -0.74 11.17 -16.73
C VAL A 152 -1.03 10.04 -15.75
N LEU A 153 -0.29 8.95 -15.92
CA LEU A 153 -0.34 7.80 -15.01
C LEU A 153 0.49 8.08 -13.75
N PRO A 154 0.19 7.42 -12.64
CA PRO A 154 1.04 7.46 -11.46
C PRO A 154 2.49 7.08 -11.80
N HIS A 155 3.42 7.70 -11.09
CA HIS A 155 4.84 7.39 -11.29
C HIS A 155 5.18 5.96 -10.88
N TYR A 156 6.17 5.40 -11.55
CA TYR A 156 6.78 4.13 -11.21
C TYR A 156 8.31 4.26 -11.24
N SER A 157 8.99 3.60 -10.29
CA SER A 157 10.42 3.82 -10.06
C SER A 157 11.16 2.48 -9.93
N PRO A 158 12.43 2.39 -10.34
CA PRO A 158 13.29 1.27 -9.97
C PRO A 158 13.32 1.10 -8.45
N GLY A 159 13.35 -0.15 -7.99
CA GLY A 159 13.21 -0.50 -6.57
C GLY A 159 11.75 -0.68 -6.11
N TYR A 160 10.76 -0.33 -6.93
CA TYR A 160 9.37 -0.71 -6.70
C TYR A 160 9.14 -2.17 -7.11
N THR A 161 8.01 -2.75 -6.70
CA THR A 161 7.66 -4.15 -7.01
C THR A 161 7.84 -4.46 -8.50
N GLU A 162 8.51 -5.56 -8.81
CA GLU A 162 8.76 -6.02 -10.18
C GLU A 162 9.58 -5.05 -11.06
N TRP A 163 10.36 -4.16 -10.44
CA TRP A 163 11.36 -3.36 -11.13
C TRP A 163 12.63 -3.27 -10.28
N THR A 164 13.70 -3.93 -10.76
CA THR A 164 14.96 -3.96 -10.02
C THR A 164 15.62 -2.58 -9.92
N ILE A 165 16.29 -2.33 -8.80
CA ILE A 165 17.07 -1.11 -8.57
C ILE A 165 18.30 -1.04 -9.48
N ASP A 166 18.77 -2.17 -10.00
CA ASP A 166 19.94 -2.27 -10.87
C ASP A 166 19.75 -1.54 -12.21
N GLU A 167 18.52 -1.21 -12.57
CA GLU A 167 18.21 -0.44 -13.78
C GLU A 167 18.22 1.10 -13.55
N GLN A 168 18.53 1.56 -12.33
CA GLN A 168 18.66 3.01 -12.05
C GLN A 168 19.73 3.71 -12.89
N PRO A 169 20.94 3.16 -13.11
CA PRO A 169 21.94 3.80 -13.96
C PRO A 169 21.43 4.07 -15.37
N GLN A 170 20.79 3.06 -15.98
CA GLN A 170 20.23 3.16 -17.33
C GLN A 170 19.11 4.20 -17.39
N LEU A 171 18.23 4.23 -16.37
CA LEU A 171 17.15 5.21 -16.31
C LEU A 171 17.70 6.63 -16.15
N LEU A 172 18.73 6.83 -15.33
CA LEU A 172 19.39 8.11 -15.17
C LEU A 172 20.00 8.60 -16.49
N ASP A 173 20.65 7.71 -17.23
CA ASP A 173 21.25 8.05 -18.53
C ASP A 173 20.18 8.48 -19.54
N VAL A 174 19.06 7.77 -19.59
CA VAL A 174 17.92 8.13 -20.45
C VAL A 174 17.27 9.44 -20.01
N ILE A 175 17.13 9.70 -18.70
CA ILE A 175 16.61 10.97 -18.18
C ILE A 175 17.50 12.12 -18.60
N ARG A 176 18.81 12.00 -18.46
CA ARG A 176 19.80 13.02 -18.85
C ARG A 176 19.77 13.31 -20.32
N GLY A 177 19.63 12.28 -21.14
CA GLY A 177 19.61 12.41 -22.60
C GLY A 177 20.79 13.24 -23.10
N PRO A 178 20.53 14.22 -24.00
CA PRO A 178 21.57 15.07 -24.52
C PRO A 178 22.07 16.18 -23.57
N ARG A 179 21.50 16.27 -22.35
CA ARG A 179 21.80 17.34 -21.36
C ARG A 179 22.19 16.79 -19.99
N PRO A 180 23.33 16.14 -19.83
CA PRO A 180 23.73 15.50 -18.58
C PRO A 180 23.80 16.46 -17.38
N ALA A 181 24.14 17.72 -17.61
CA ALA A 181 24.28 18.72 -16.55
C ALA A 181 22.94 19.14 -15.90
N ALA A 182 21.79 18.83 -16.52
CA ALA A 182 20.47 19.17 -15.99
C ALA A 182 20.07 18.30 -14.78
N VAL A 183 20.74 17.14 -14.58
CA VAL A 183 20.41 16.17 -13.55
C VAL A 183 21.67 15.79 -12.76
N PRO A 184 22.02 16.55 -11.72
CA PRO A 184 23.23 16.34 -10.93
C PRO A 184 23.06 15.21 -9.92
N LEU A 185 22.84 13.99 -10.40
CA LEU A 185 22.77 12.76 -9.61
C LEU A 185 23.90 11.81 -10.01
N GLU A 186 24.28 10.95 -9.09
CA GLU A 186 25.13 9.81 -9.36
C GLU A 186 24.39 8.54 -8.93
N VAL A 187 24.69 7.42 -9.57
CA VAL A 187 24.23 6.10 -9.16
C VAL A 187 25.46 5.27 -8.82
N PHE A 188 25.49 4.71 -7.62
CA PHE A 188 26.55 3.79 -7.19
C PHE A 188 26.33 2.39 -7.79
N ASP A 189 27.34 1.54 -7.74
CA ASP A 189 27.27 0.13 -8.15
C ASP A 189 26.17 -0.65 -7.42
N SER A 190 25.80 -0.21 -6.21
CA SER A 190 24.67 -0.76 -5.44
C SER A 190 23.29 -0.36 -5.95
N GLY A 191 23.20 0.49 -6.98
CA GLY A 191 21.97 1.10 -7.45
C GLY A 191 21.51 2.31 -6.63
N MET A 192 22.18 2.66 -5.55
CA MET A 192 21.80 3.81 -4.72
C MET A 192 22.11 5.14 -5.38
N LEU A 193 21.20 6.10 -5.24
CA LEU A 193 21.39 7.45 -5.73
C LEU A 193 22.23 8.30 -4.77
N ARG A 194 22.99 9.25 -5.34
CA ARG A 194 23.65 10.32 -4.60
C ARG A 194 23.22 11.67 -5.19
N PRO A 195 22.68 12.62 -4.41
CA PRO A 195 22.30 12.48 -3.00
C PRO A 195 21.26 11.35 -2.79
N LYS A 196 21.30 10.68 -1.63
CA LYS A 196 20.40 9.53 -1.37
C LYS A 196 18.91 9.94 -1.27
N LYS A 197 18.65 11.21 -0.93
CA LYS A 197 17.30 11.78 -0.91
C LYS A 197 16.91 12.27 -2.30
N SER A 198 16.86 11.33 -3.23
CA SER A 198 16.51 11.53 -4.64
C SER A 198 15.65 10.38 -5.15
N LEU A 199 14.96 10.59 -6.26
CA LEU A 199 14.13 9.58 -6.90
C LEU A 199 14.15 9.76 -8.40
N LEU A 200 14.24 8.65 -9.13
CA LEU A 200 14.02 8.56 -10.57
C LEU A 200 12.69 7.89 -10.84
N ALA A 201 11.90 8.39 -11.76
CA ALA A 201 10.58 7.86 -12.03
C ALA A 201 10.16 7.96 -13.50
N VAL A 202 9.24 7.09 -13.88
CA VAL A 202 8.53 7.12 -15.16
C VAL A 202 7.06 7.42 -14.89
N PHE A 203 6.52 8.43 -15.57
CA PHE A 203 5.09 8.74 -15.62
C PHE A 203 4.59 8.44 -17.03
N GLY A 204 3.71 7.46 -17.19
CA GLY A 204 3.07 7.21 -18.47
C GLY A 204 2.13 8.34 -18.86
N VAL A 205 1.98 8.58 -20.17
CA VAL A 205 1.01 9.54 -20.72
C VAL A 205 0.15 8.84 -21.75
N THR A 206 -1.17 9.03 -21.65
CA THR A 206 -2.14 8.46 -22.58
C THR A 206 -3.15 9.49 -23.04
N ARG A 207 -3.64 9.33 -24.27
CA ARG A 207 -4.78 10.08 -24.83
C ARG A 207 -6.13 9.51 -24.38
N TYR A 208 -6.16 8.32 -23.79
CA TYR A 208 -7.37 7.67 -23.31
C TYR A 208 -7.66 8.07 -21.87
N VAL A 209 -8.13 9.31 -21.68
CA VAL A 209 -8.35 9.93 -20.37
C VAL A 209 -9.29 9.12 -19.49
N ASP A 210 -10.27 8.48 -20.10
CA ASP A 210 -11.26 7.60 -19.45
C ASP A 210 -10.66 6.32 -18.85
N ARG A 211 -9.44 5.94 -19.26
CA ARG A 211 -8.72 4.78 -18.72
C ARG A 211 -7.85 5.11 -17.52
N VAL A 212 -7.74 6.37 -17.17
CA VAL A 212 -6.90 6.85 -16.07
C VAL A 212 -7.74 7.48 -14.98
N ARG A 213 -7.63 6.97 -13.77
CA ARG A 213 -8.23 7.65 -12.62
C ARG A 213 -7.44 8.90 -12.26
N PRO A 214 -8.07 9.96 -11.75
CA PRO A 214 -7.35 11.13 -11.26
C PRO A 214 -6.24 10.75 -10.28
N LEU A 215 -5.08 11.40 -10.36
CA LEU A 215 -3.92 11.14 -9.48
C LEU A 215 -4.25 11.30 -8.00
N THR A 216 -5.25 12.12 -7.67
CA THR A 216 -5.76 12.27 -6.31
C THR A 216 -6.41 11.00 -5.76
N GLU A 217 -6.84 10.08 -6.65
CA GLU A 217 -7.45 8.79 -6.30
C GLU A 217 -6.47 7.62 -6.39
N LEU A 218 -5.28 7.83 -6.96
CA LEU A 218 -4.30 6.78 -7.20
C LEU A 218 -3.07 6.98 -6.33
N SER A 219 -3.02 6.27 -5.23
CA SER A 219 -1.76 6.07 -4.53
C SER A 219 -0.98 4.92 -5.19
N PRO A 220 0.30 5.11 -5.61
CA PRO A 220 1.13 4.02 -6.12
C PRO A 220 1.24 2.86 -5.13
N CYS A 221 0.99 3.13 -3.86
CA CYS A 221 0.95 2.13 -2.80
C CYS A 221 -0.14 1.07 -2.97
N GLU A 222 -1.26 1.40 -3.62
CA GLU A 222 -2.34 0.44 -3.83
C GLU A 222 -1.92 -0.74 -4.72
N GLY A 223 -1.02 -0.51 -5.65
CA GLY A 223 -0.50 -1.54 -6.53
C GLY A 223 0.84 -2.13 -6.12
N CYS A 224 1.46 -1.66 -5.06
CA CYS A 224 2.79 -2.06 -4.62
C CYS A 224 2.71 -3.16 -3.55
N SER A 225 3.17 -4.37 -3.87
CA SER A 225 3.21 -5.51 -2.94
C SER A 225 4.38 -5.47 -1.95
N PHE A 226 5.25 -4.45 -2.03
CA PHE A 226 6.42 -4.35 -1.15
C PHE A 226 6.01 -4.18 0.32
N VAL A 227 6.43 -5.12 1.16
CA VAL A 227 6.14 -5.16 2.62
C VAL A 227 7.41 -5.65 3.34
N PRO A 228 7.85 -4.96 4.41
CA PRO A 228 7.28 -3.75 5.01
C PRO A 228 7.70 -2.49 4.26
N CYS A 229 6.77 -1.57 4.04
CA CYS A 229 7.09 -0.28 3.47
C CYS A 229 6.66 0.85 4.41
N GLN A 230 7.62 1.52 5.03
CA GLN A 230 7.36 2.68 5.89
C GLN A 230 6.80 3.88 5.11
N TYR A 231 6.95 3.89 3.78
CA TYR A 231 6.44 4.94 2.90
C TYR A 231 5.02 4.68 2.39
N ARG A 232 4.41 3.54 2.75
CA ARG A 232 3.08 3.17 2.25
C ARG A 232 2.01 4.18 2.67
N ARG A 233 1.31 4.73 1.68
CA ARG A 233 0.22 5.71 1.85
C ARG A 233 -1.16 5.08 1.81
N ALA A 234 -1.32 3.96 1.08
CA ALA A 234 -2.57 3.25 0.94
C ALA A 234 -2.34 1.74 1.08
N PRO A 235 -3.34 0.97 1.54
CA PRO A 235 -3.29 -0.48 1.55
C PRO A 235 -3.00 -1.02 0.15
N TYR A 236 -2.25 -2.13 0.07
CA TYR A 236 -2.07 -2.84 -1.18
C TYR A 236 -3.43 -3.35 -1.68
N ARG A 237 -3.79 -2.97 -2.88
CA ARG A 237 -4.90 -3.55 -3.62
C ARG A 237 -4.33 -4.32 -4.80
N ARG A 238 -4.45 -5.63 -4.77
CA ARG A 238 -4.08 -6.45 -5.91
C ARG A 238 -4.92 -5.96 -7.10
N SER A 239 -4.27 -5.46 -8.17
CA SER A 239 -5.03 -5.17 -9.39
C SER A 239 -5.69 -6.47 -9.82
N ARG A 240 -6.98 -6.43 -10.10
CA ARG A 240 -7.69 -7.53 -10.73
C ARG A 240 -7.06 -7.73 -12.11
N SER A 241 -6.05 -8.58 -12.19
CA SER A 241 -5.84 -9.33 -13.42
C SER A 241 -7.14 -10.12 -13.63
N PRO A 242 -7.67 -10.22 -14.86
CA PRO A 242 -8.74 -11.18 -15.11
C PRO A 242 -8.26 -12.50 -14.51
N ALA A 243 -9.08 -13.06 -13.61
CA ALA A 243 -8.72 -14.29 -12.92
C ALA A 243 -8.27 -15.31 -13.96
N PRO A 244 -7.08 -15.90 -13.83
CA PRO A 244 -6.80 -17.12 -14.56
C PRO A 244 -7.92 -18.09 -14.18
N SER A 245 -8.57 -18.67 -15.14
CA SER A 245 -9.63 -19.66 -14.95
C SER A 245 -9.16 -20.95 -14.24
N GLU A 246 -7.96 -20.94 -13.66
CA GLU A 246 -7.24 -22.07 -13.09
C GLU A 246 -6.60 -21.77 -11.72
N LEU A 247 -7.18 -20.89 -10.89
CA LEU A 247 -6.78 -20.90 -9.50
C LEU A 247 -7.27 -22.18 -8.84
N PRO A 248 -6.42 -22.88 -8.05
CA PRO A 248 -6.84 -24.12 -7.39
C PRO A 248 -8.09 -23.80 -6.56
N ILE A 249 -9.16 -24.55 -6.82
CA ILE A 249 -10.41 -24.47 -6.10
C ILE A 249 -10.11 -24.85 -4.65
N VAL A 250 -10.09 -23.85 -3.75
CA VAL A 250 -9.90 -24.06 -2.31
C VAL A 250 -11.15 -24.67 -1.67
N ALA A 251 -12.23 -24.73 -2.43
CA ALA A 251 -13.49 -25.30 -2.01
C ALA A 251 -14.09 -26.17 -3.11
N GLU A 252 -14.46 -27.38 -2.77
CA GLU A 252 -15.16 -28.29 -3.64
C GLU A 252 -16.67 -28.22 -3.34
N GLY A 253 -17.42 -27.74 -4.31
CA GLY A 253 -18.90 -27.69 -4.28
C GLY A 253 -19.49 -26.41 -3.65
N PRO A 254 -20.78 -26.14 -3.90
CA PRO A 254 -21.46 -24.97 -3.38
C PRO A 254 -21.57 -25.05 -1.84
N ASN A 255 -21.32 -23.90 -1.18
CA ASN A 255 -21.58 -23.80 0.25
C ASN A 255 -23.12 -23.81 0.46
N PRO A 256 -23.67 -24.78 1.19
CA PRO A 256 -25.12 -24.88 1.41
C PRO A 256 -25.70 -23.70 2.21
N LEU A 257 -24.85 -22.88 2.82
CA LEU A 257 -25.23 -21.76 3.68
C LEU A 257 -25.17 -20.39 2.96
N SER A 258 -24.44 -20.27 1.85
CA SER A 258 -24.27 -19.02 1.12
C SER A 258 -25.07 -19.06 -0.14
N GLY A 259 -25.97 -19.25 -0.60
CA GLY A 259 -26.68 -19.26 -1.90
C GLY A 259 -25.87 -18.78 -3.11
N ASP A 260 -24.60 -18.44 -2.93
CA ASP A 260 -23.68 -17.98 -3.97
C ASP A 260 -22.71 -19.09 -4.40
N ALA A 261 -22.85 -19.55 -5.64
CA ALA A 261 -22.01 -20.59 -6.22
C ALA A 261 -20.56 -20.14 -6.56
N SER A 262 -20.25 -18.86 -6.45
CA SER A 262 -18.95 -18.30 -6.84
C SER A 262 -17.85 -18.51 -5.80
N TYR A 263 -18.23 -18.77 -4.56
CA TYR A 263 -17.30 -19.07 -3.47
C TYR A 263 -17.94 -20.06 -2.49
N SER A 264 -17.30 -21.19 -2.27
CA SER A 264 -17.79 -22.19 -1.31
C SER A 264 -16.66 -22.72 -0.42
N VAL A 265 -16.93 -22.84 0.87
CA VAL A 265 -16.09 -23.57 1.80
C VAL A 265 -16.61 -25.00 1.87
N SER A 266 -15.73 -25.99 1.78
CA SER A 266 -16.19 -27.38 1.86
C SER A 266 -16.86 -27.65 3.21
N LEU A 267 -17.95 -28.42 3.17
CA LEU A 267 -18.67 -28.82 4.38
C LEU A 267 -17.76 -29.52 5.40
N LYS A 268 -16.78 -30.29 4.90
CA LYS A 268 -15.75 -30.93 5.75
C LYS A 268 -14.86 -29.93 6.46
N ALA A 269 -14.51 -28.82 5.81
CA ALA A 269 -13.73 -27.76 6.43
C ALA A 269 -14.52 -27.04 7.52
N LEU A 270 -15.78 -26.69 7.27
CA LEU A 270 -16.68 -26.09 8.26
C LEU A 270 -16.89 -26.99 9.47
N GLN A 271 -17.11 -28.29 9.24
CA GLN A 271 -17.24 -29.30 10.30
C GLN A 271 -15.97 -29.41 11.17
N ARG A 272 -14.80 -29.41 10.53
CA ARG A 272 -13.52 -29.48 11.23
C ARG A 272 -13.27 -28.20 12.01
N TRP A 273 -13.40 -27.05 11.38
CA TRP A 273 -13.10 -25.75 12.03
C TRP A 273 -14.06 -25.43 13.17
N SER A 274 -15.34 -25.76 13.04
CA SER A 274 -16.30 -25.56 14.13
C SER A 274 -15.96 -26.37 15.39
N ARG A 275 -15.28 -27.53 15.24
CA ARG A 275 -14.85 -28.36 16.37
C ARG A 275 -13.48 -27.97 16.92
N GLU A 276 -12.53 -27.70 16.02
CA GLU A 276 -11.12 -27.54 16.40
C GLU A 276 -10.72 -26.10 16.68
N ARG A 277 -11.40 -25.14 16.05
CA ARG A 277 -10.97 -23.74 16.04
C ARG A 277 -11.96 -22.76 16.63
N LEU A 278 -13.23 -23.12 16.75
CA LEU A 278 -14.30 -22.25 17.22
C LEU A 278 -14.67 -22.58 18.66
N THR A 279 -14.78 -21.53 19.48
CA THR A 279 -15.38 -21.60 20.84
C THR A 279 -16.58 -20.67 20.82
N ILE A 280 -17.73 -21.17 21.30
CA ILE A 280 -18.98 -20.40 21.42
C ILE A 280 -19.41 -20.43 22.89
N GLU A 281 -19.72 -19.26 23.42
CA GLU A 281 -20.28 -19.05 24.74
C GLU A 281 -21.60 -18.32 24.61
N ILE A 282 -22.64 -18.87 25.19
CA ILE A 282 -23.97 -18.23 25.29
C ILE A 282 -24.04 -17.55 26.64
N ARG A 283 -24.23 -16.24 26.65
CA ARG A 283 -24.31 -15.42 27.84
C ARG A 283 -25.73 -15.43 28.41
N ASP A 284 -25.87 -15.07 29.68
CA ASP A 284 -27.16 -15.03 30.40
C ASP A 284 -28.19 -14.09 29.74
N ASP A 285 -27.73 -13.07 29.03
CA ASP A 285 -28.56 -12.12 28.27
C ASP A 285 -28.96 -12.60 26.86
N GLY A 286 -28.67 -13.86 26.54
CA GLY A 286 -28.94 -14.46 25.24
C GLY A 286 -27.94 -14.09 24.15
N ARG A 287 -26.96 -13.20 24.39
CA ARG A 287 -25.90 -12.88 23.46
C ARG A 287 -24.94 -14.03 23.31
N ILE A 288 -24.35 -14.12 22.14
CA ILE A 288 -23.37 -15.15 21.82
C ILE A 288 -22.01 -14.48 21.63
N ALA A 289 -21.01 -14.97 22.37
CA ALA A 289 -19.60 -14.65 22.17
C ALA A 289 -18.93 -15.82 21.45
N ALA A 290 -18.39 -15.57 20.29
CA ALA A 290 -17.67 -16.57 19.49
C ALA A 290 -16.20 -16.15 19.34
N VAL A 291 -15.28 -17.07 19.53
CA VAL A 291 -13.85 -16.88 19.30
C VAL A 291 -13.35 -17.94 18.32
N PHE A 292 -12.86 -17.50 17.19
CA PHE A 292 -12.27 -18.36 16.18
C PHE A 292 -10.75 -18.21 16.17
N ARG A 293 -10.04 -19.33 16.34
CA ARG A 293 -8.57 -19.40 16.30
C ARG A 293 -8.10 -19.64 14.88
N TYR A 294 -7.44 -18.64 14.28
CA TYR A 294 -6.90 -18.71 12.92
C TYR A 294 -5.38 -18.88 12.96
N GLU A 295 -4.90 -19.93 12.30
CA GLU A 295 -3.48 -20.10 12.02
C GLU A 295 -3.17 -19.44 10.70
N GLY A 296 -2.45 -18.31 10.74
CA GLY A 296 -2.09 -17.54 9.56
C GLY A 296 -0.98 -18.18 8.74
N THR A 297 -0.80 -17.64 7.56
CA THR A 297 0.39 -17.90 6.73
C THR A 297 1.63 -17.28 7.39
N THR A 298 2.80 -17.78 7.02
CA THR A 298 4.06 -17.19 7.49
C THR A 298 4.12 -15.72 7.12
N CYS A 299 4.26 -14.87 8.13
CA CYS A 299 4.48 -13.45 7.92
C CYS A 299 5.88 -13.23 7.37
N THR A 300 5.98 -12.62 6.18
CA THR A 300 7.27 -12.34 5.53
C THR A 300 8.17 -11.44 6.38
N ASN A 301 7.57 -10.54 7.17
CA ASN A 301 8.31 -9.63 8.05
C ASN A 301 8.85 -10.32 9.29
N MET A 302 8.18 -11.35 9.76
CA MET A 302 8.47 -12.01 11.02
C MET A 302 9.13 -13.38 10.83
N GLY A 303 9.11 -13.92 9.61
CA GLY A 303 9.68 -15.24 9.28
C GLY A 303 8.97 -16.42 9.95
N ARG A 304 7.78 -16.19 10.55
CA ARG A 304 7.00 -17.24 11.22
C ARG A 304 5.50 -17.07 11.01
N PRO A 305 4.70 -18.14 11.20
CA PRO A 305 3.25 -18.04 11.19
C PRO A 305 2.75 -17.10 12.29
N LEU A 306 1.72 -16.32 11.98
CA LEU A 306 0.99 -15.52 12.95
C LEU A 306 -0.33 -16.23 13.29
N HIS A 307 -0.66 -16.22 14.57
CA HIS A 307 -1.90 -16.76 15.07
C HIS A 307 -2.81 -15.62 15.51
N PHE A 308 -4.05 -15.65 15.02
CA PHE A 308 -5.04 -14.62 15.30
C PHE A 308 -6.26 -15.20 15.98
N HIS A 309 -6.84 -14.45 16.91
CA HIS A 309 -8.15 -14.69 17.45
C HIS A 309 -9.14 -13.69 16.88
N TYR A 310 -10.17 -14.22 16.21
CA TYR A 310 -11.31 -13.46 15.73
C TYR A 310 -12.42 -13.54 16.75
N HIS A 311 -12.83 -12.39 17.28
CA HIS A 311 -13.88 -12.26 18.26
C HIS A 311 -15.12 -11.71 17.60
N VAL A 312 -16.24 -12.39 17.78
CA VAL A 312 -17.53 -12.00 17.21
C VAL A 312 -18.57 -12.05 18.34
N THR A 313 -19.28 -10.95 18.53
CA THR A 313 -20.43 -10.90 19.45
C THR A 313 -21.70 -10.80 18.61
N LEU A 314 -22.61 -11.72 18.80
CA LEU A 314 -23.91 -11.76 18.14
C LEU A 314 -25.03 -11.50 19.15
N GLY A 315 -26.13 -10.94 18.66
CA GLY A 315 -27.37 -10.88 19.42
C GLY A 315 -28.05 -12.23 19.57
N PRO A 316 -29.22 -12.27 20.23
CA PRO A 316 -29.94 -13.50 20.55
C PRO A 316 -30.51 -14.18 19.26
N ARG A 317 -30.84 -15.45 19.41
CA ARG A 317 -31.38 -16.30 18.33
C ARG A 317 -32.70 -15.78 17.77
N GLU A 318 -33.56 -15.24 18.63
CA GLU A 318 -34.85 -14.68 18.26
C GLU A 318 -34.77 -13.59 17.22
N ASP A 319 -33.66 -12.83 17.25
CA ASP A 319 -33.36 -11.75 16.31
C ASP A 319 -32.51 -12.21 15.11
N ARG A 320 -32.35 -13.50 14.87
CA ARG A 320 -31.54 -14.11 13.82
C ARG A 320 -30.03 -13.80 13.96
N TYR A 321 -29.55 -13.74 15.20
CA TYR A 321 -28.14 -13.51 15.53
C TYR A 321 -27.56 -12.23 14.87
N PRO A 322 -28.09 -11.04 15.14
CA PRO A 322 -27.53 -9.82 14.55
C PRO A 322 -26.07 -9.63 14.99
N LEU A 323 -25.21 -9.23 14.08
CA LEU A 323 -23.81 -8.94 14.34
C LEU A 323 -23.70 -7.67 15.18
N LEU A 324 -23.28 -7.77 16.43
CA LEU A 324 -23.16 -6.64 17.34
C LEU A 324 -21.75 -6.05 17.35
N GLU A 325 -20.74 -6.92 17.38
CA GLU A 325 -19.34 -6.52 17.47
C GLU A 325 -18.45 -7.57 16.81
N GLN A 326 -17.37 -7.10 16.20
CA GLN A 326 -16.31 -7.97 15.69
C GLN A 326 -14.95 -7.28 15.78
N TRP A 327 -13.95 -8.02 16.18
CA TRP A 327 -12.57 -7.55 16.19
C TRP A 327 -11.60 -8.73 16.06
N CYS A 328 -10.38 -8.45 15.63
CA CYS A 328 -9.32 -9.44 15.51
C CYS A 328 -8.09 -8.97 16.26
N GLY A 329 -7.49 -9.86 17.01
CA GLY A 329 -6.25 -9.61 17.74
C GLY A 329 -5.26 -10.77 17.63
N PRO A 330 -4.03 -10.60 18.12
CA PRO A 330 -3.07 -11.69 18.22
C PRO A 330 -3.59 -12.76 19.18
N ALA A 331 -3.19 -14.00 18.93
CA ALA A 331 -3.42 -15.07 19.90
C ALA A 331 -2.63 -14.80 21.20
N PRO A 332 -3.11 -15.29 22.38
CA PRO A 332 -2.37 -15.19 23.62
C PRO A 332 -0.95 -15.74 23.44
N GLY A 333 0.06 -14.98 23.86
CA GLY A 333 1.47 -15.28 23.67
C GLY A 333 2.08 -14.65 22.41
N ASP A 334 1.27 -14.07 21.52
CA ASP A 334 1.71 -13.36 20.32
C ASP A 334 1.49 -11.83 20.44
N GLU A 335 1.25 -11.30 21.62
CA GLU A 335 0.93 -9.88 21.87
C GLU A 335 2.04 -8.92 21.42
N GLY A 336 3.29 -9.36 21.47
CA GLY A 336 4.45 -8.58 20.99
C GLY A 336 4.39 -8.22 19.50
N TYR A 337 3.55 -8.92 18.74
CA TYR A 337 3.37 -8.66 17.31
C TYR A 337 2.47 -7.47 17.00
N THR A 338 1.55 -7.11 17.88
CA THR A 338 0.69 -5.94 17.69
C THR A 338 1.49 -4.66 17.52
N ALA A 339 2.63 -4.54 18.19
CA ALA A 339 3.51 -3.39 18.05
C ALA A 339 4.24 -3.34 16.69
N MET A 340 4.46 -4.48 16.06
CA MET A 340 5.24 -4.63 14.83
C MET A 340 4.34 -4.90 13.60
N CYS A 341 3.16 -5.44 13.77
CA CYS A 341 2.19 -5.61 12.70
C CYS A 341 1.39 -4.30 12.52
N ARG A 342 1.84 -3.46 11.62
CA ARG A 342 1.23 -2.17 11.28
C ARG A 342 -0.28 -2.28 10.98
N TYR A 343 -0.71 -3.40 10.47
CA TYR A 343 -2.08 -3.66 10.04
C TYR A 343 -3.01 -4.14 11.15
N LEU A 344 -2.48 -4.65 12.24
CA LEU A 344 -3.28 -4.90 13.45
C LEU A 344 -3.62 -3.59 14.17
N LYS A 345 -2.77 -2.55 14.00
CA LYS A 345 -3.07 -1.20 14.49
C LYS A 345 -4.15 -0.50 13.67
N ASP A 346 -4.20 -0.78 12.35
CA ASP A 346 -5.12 -0.16 11.39
C ASP A 346 -6.35 -1.05 11.11
N GLY A 347 -6.52 -2.15 11.83
CA GLY A 347 -7.61 -3.11 11.64
C GLY A 347 -9.01 -2.49 11.74
N ASP A 348 -9.16 -1.50 12.59
CA ASP A 348 -10.40 -0.76 12.78
C ASP A 348 -10.78 0.08 11.55
N GLU A 349 -9.80 0.64 10.81
CA GLU A 349 -10.08 1.47 9.63
C GLU A 349 -10.60 0.65 8.43
N LEU A 350 -10.09 -0.57 8.21
CA LEU A 350 -10.63 -1.39 7.13
C LEU A 350 -12.03 -1.88 7.46
N MET A 351 -12.27 -2.27 8.69
CA MET A 351 -13.61 -2.67 9.13
C MET A 351 -14.56 -1.49 9.11
N ALA A 352 -14.11 -0.27 9.42
CA ALA A 352 -14.87 0.94 9.26
C ALA A 352 -15.16 1.26 7.78
N SER A 353 -14.19 1.05 6.88
CA SER A 353 -14.39 1.21 5.42
C SER A 353 -15.38 0.18 4.86
N ILE A 354 -15.25 -1.07 5.25
CA ILE A 354 -16.22 -2.12 4.87
C ILE A 354 -17.60 -1.79 5.44
N ALA A 355 -17.67 -1.30 6.68
CA ALA A 355 -18.92 -0.91 7.33
C ALA A 355 -19.57 0.34 6.70
N GLN A 356 -18.83 1.23 6.07
CA GLN A 356 -19.37 2.36 5.31
C GLN A 356 -19.98 1.92 3.98
N GLU A 357 -19.33 0.99 3.29
CA GLU A 357 -19.81 0.44 2.03
C GLU A 357 -20.97 -0.57 2.24
N ARG A 358 -20.90 -1.32 3.34
CA ARG A 358 -21.88 -2.34 3.74
C ARG A 358 -21.94 -2.42 5.27
N PRO A 359 -22.88 -1.75 5.92
CA PRO A 359 -23.00 -1.82 7.37
C PRO A 359 -23.36 -3.26 7.80
N LEU A 360 -22.35 -4.00 8.28
CA LEU A 360 -22.54 -5.37 8.77
C LEU A 360 -23.12 -5.38 10.18
N GLN A 361 -22.81 -4.35 10.97
CA GLN A 361 -23.30 -4.24 12.34
C GLN A 361 -24.82 -4.09 12.38
N GLY A 362 -25.46 -4.89 13.21
CA GLY A 362 -26.91 -4.96 13.30
C GLY A 362 -27.60 -5.84 12.26
N GLN A 363 -26.88 -6.30 11.23
CA GLN A 363 -27.42 -7.22 10.25
C GLN A 363 -27.53 -8.65 10.79
N PRO A 364 -28.59 -9.39 10.45
CA PRO A 364 -28.68 -10.81 10.76
C PRO A 364 -27.49 -11.60 10.22
N LEU A 365 -27.01 -12.59 10.96
CA LEU A 365 -25.87 -13.41 10.57
C LEU A 365 -26.04 -14.07 9.21
N ASP A 366 -27.25 -14.52 8.88
CA ASP A 366 -27.59 -15.10 7.57
C ASP A 366 -27.30 -14.15 6.41
N ASP A 367 -27.63 -12.87 6.59
CA ASP A 367 -27.48 -11.85 5.55
C ASP A 367 -26.00 -11.46 5.40
N VAL A 368 -25.22 -11.47 6.52
CA VAL A 368 -23.78 -11.20 6.52
C VAL A 368 -23.00 -12.35 5.89
N VAL A 369 -23.38 -13.59 6.13
CA VAL A 369 -22.72 -14.78 5.58
C VAL A 369 -22.90 -14.86 4.05
N GLY A 370 -24.02 -14.38 3.53
CA GLY A 370 -24.27 -14.28 2.08
C GLY A 370 -23.40 -13.24 1.35
N TRP A 371 -22.58 -12.51 2.08
CA TRP A 371 -21.71 -11.51 1.48
C TRP A 371 -20.65 -12.12 0.56
N ARG A 372 -20.48 -11.49 -0.62
CA ARG A 372 -19.55 -11.95 -1.64
C ARG A 372 -18.11 -11.67 -1.22
N ARG A 373 -17.27 -12.71 -1.18
CA ARG A 373 -15.85 -12.64 -0.81
C ARG A 373 -14.95 -12.76 -2.04
N PRO A 374 -13.77 -12.12 -2.00
CA PRO A 374 -12.76 -12.33 -3.03
C PRO A 374 -12.33 -13.80 -3.13
N ALA A 375 -12.12 -14.30 -4.34
CA ALA A 375 -11.77 -15.69 -4.60
C ALA A 375 -10.35 -16.09 -4.14
N SER A 376 -9.49 -15.16 -3.75
CA SER A 376 -8.11 -15.46 -3.37
C SER A 376 -7.92 -15.57 -1.86
N PRO A 377 -7.70 -16.78 -1.33
CA PRO A 377 -7.43 -17.00 0.09
C PRO A 377 -5.96 -16.82 0.49
N ALA A 378 -5.07 -16.71 -0.51
CA ALA A 378 -3.63 -16.67 -0.28
C ALA A 378 -3.17 -15.23 -0.08
N GLY A 379 -2.67 -14.91 1.09
CA GLY A 379 -2.11 -13.62 1.37
C GLY A 379 -1.94 -13.36 2.86
N CYS A 380 -1.15 -12.35 3.16
CA CYS A 380 -0.97 -11.87 4.51
C CYS A 380 -2.27 -11.22 5.02
N TYR A 381 -2.51 -11.26 6.31
CA TYR A 381 -3.62 -10.52 6.95
C TYR A 381 -3.61 -9.01 6.63
N CYS A 382 -2.46 -8.50 6.27
CA CYS A 382 -2.29 -7.12 5.84
C CYS A 382 -2.91 -6.79 4.46
N GLU A 383 -3.27 -7.78 3.66
CA GLU A 383 -3.95 -7.56 2.40
C GLU A 383 -5.47 -7.44 2.63
N PRO A 384 -6.14 -6.35 2.21
CA PRO A 384 -7.58 -6.16 2.44
C PRO A 384 -8.42 -7.35 1.98
N GLU A 385 -8.21 -7.83 0.75
CA GLU A 385 -8.94 -8.97 0.19
C GLU A 385 -8.73 -10.25 1.02
N SER A 386 -7.52 -10.46 1.54
CA SER A 386 -7.21 -11.59 2.42
C SER A 386 -7.91 -11.45 3.78
N ARG A 387 -8.06 -10.25 4.32
CA ARG A 387 -8.82 -9.98 5.54
C ARG A 387 -10.31 -10.23 5.36
N GLU A 388 -10.89 -9.70 4.30
CA GLU A 388 -12.30 -9.92 3.95
C GLU A 388 -12.59 -11.42 3.80
N HIS A 389 -11.72 -12.13 3.10
CA HIS A 389 -11.83 -13.56 2.94
C HIS A 389 -11.81 -14.30 4.28
N LYS A 390 -10.85 -13.98 5.15
CA LYS A 390 -10.73 -14.62 6.48
C LYS A 390 -11.92 -14.33 7.36
N TRP A 391 -12.39 -13.09 7.41
CA TRP A 391 -13.62 -12.74 8.12
C TRP A 391 -14.83 -13.52 7.60
N GLY A 392 -14.97 -13.62 6.28
CA GLY A 392 -16.00 -14.43 5.68
C GLY A 392 -15.95 -15.89 6.13
N LEU A 393 -14.76 -16.53 6.13
CA LEU A 393 -14.57 -17.90 6.62
C LEU A 393 -14.96 -18.04 8.10
N VAL A 394 -14.61 -17.07 8.92
CA VAL A 394 -14.95 -17.05 10.37
C VAL A 394 -16.45 -16.99 10.55
N LEU A 395 -17.11 -16.03 9.90
CA LEU A 395 -18.58 -15.86 10.02
C LEU A 395 -19.35 -17.08 9.50
N GLU A 396 -18.90 -17.68 8.38
CA GLU A 396 -19.51 -18.94 7.90
C GLU A 396 -19.34 -20.09 8.88
N THR A 397 -18.17 -20.20 9.52
CA THR A 397 -17.93 -21.26 10.49
C THR A 397 -18.82 -21.10 11.73
N ILE A 398 -19.01 -19.86 12.18
CA ILE A 398 -19.92 -19.53 13.30
C ILE A 398 -21.35 -19.85 12.93
N HIS A 399 -21.81 -19.38 11.76
CA HIS A 399 -23.17 -19.67 11.26
C HIS A 399 -23.43 -21.17 11.14
N TYR A 400 -22.47 -21.91 10.58
CA TYR A 400 -22.56 -23.37 10.48
C TYR A 400 -22.72 -24.04 11.86
N ALA A 401 -21.97 -23.59 12.85
CA ALA A 401 -22.04 -24.13 14.21
C ALA A 401 -23.38 -23.84 14.86
N LEU A 402 -23.88 -22.59 14.76
CA LEU A 402 -25.17 -22.17 15.36
C LEU A 402 -26.40 -22.81 14.70
N ALA A 403 -26.33 -23.11 13.39
CA ALA A 403 -27.41 -23.80 12.70
C ALA A 403 -27.60 -25.27 13.15
N ARG A 404 -26.69 -25.80 13.97
CA ARG A 404 -26.65 -27.20 14.41
C ARG A 404 -26.61 -27.35 15.92
N SER A 405 -26.57 -26.26 16.66
CA SER A 405 -26.80 -26.18 18.10
C SER A 405 -28.30 -25.92 18.36
#